data_974d9fd50b15d226ff0b38e55c200bf7
#
_entry.id   974d9fd50b15d226ff0b38e55c200bf7
#
_cell.length_a   1.000
_cell.length_b   1.000
_cell.length_c   1.000
_cell.angle_alpha   90.00
_cell.angle_beta   90.00
_cell.angle_gamma   90.00
#
_symmetry.space_group_name_H-M   'P 1'
#
loop_
_entity.id
_entity.type
_entity.pdbx_description
1 polymer ?
#
loop_
_entity_poly.entity_id
_entity_poly.type
_entity_poly.pdbx_seq_one_letter_code
_entity_poly.pdbx_strand_id
1 'polypeptide(L)'
;MTPVATPIDIRPLTSLRFLAALWVVVYLMWPNLAVGGMPALAAKGYLGVELFFVLSGFILSHVYLQAFGEKRFGYRGFLWARIARVYPLHLLTLFGVMALGLAATAAGMAIDASILSWKTLLPNLLMVHAWGFAGEAGWNHPSWSISAEWFAYLAFPVFAAAAWKLRNRPWLATGAAALFLAALYVGFERVAGYRLTEATFKWGALRIVPCFAYGCALYLVYRRAPLPRAGLLALAAAVVMALSASLMSWDGITVLSGGLLILALASIPADRAGVLGSAPAVYLGEISYAVYMLCAPWQILAVNVVARLTGAEDKQLPLVLWLAIIAGLIVAAAIVHQLIERPARTFLRGWATKRRSSVDQSGKQSETVLQHSDPIV
;
A
#
# COMPACT_ATOMS: atom_id res chain seq x y z
N MET A 1 0.70 -21.80 -26.37
CA MET A 1 1.72 -20.87 -25.88
C MET A 1 1.95 -21.18 -24.41
N THR A 2 3.09 -21.74 -24.05
CA THR A 2 3.50 -21.98 -22.66
C THR A 2 3.62 -20.63 -21.95
N PRO A 3 3.04 -20.48 -20.75
CA PRO A 3 3.22 -19.25 -19.97
C PRO A 3 4.70 -19.06 -19.69
N VAL A 4 5.24 -17.90 -20.02
CA VAL A 4 6.58 -17.52 -19.60
C VAL A 4 6.61 -17.59 -18.09
N ALA A 5 7.58 -18.31 -17.50
CA ALA A 5 7.76 -18.35 -16.05
C ALA A 5 8.06 -16.91 -15.56
N THR A 6 7.05 -16.27 -15.01
CA THR A 6 7.18 -14.89 -14.50
C THR A 6 7.87 -14.94 -13.15
N PRO A 7 8.93 -14.14 -12.93
CA PRO A 7 9.62 -14.11 -11.64
C PRO A 7 8.65 -13.68 -10.52
N ILE A 8 8.75 -14.33 -9.36
CA ILE A 8 7.91 -14.06 -8.20
C ILE A 8 8.15 -12.64 -7.66
N ASP A 9 9.37 -12.12 -7.84
CA ASP A 9 9.77 -10.76 -7.45
C ASP A 9 10.10 -9.91 -8.67
N ILE A 10 9.41 -8.80 -8.84
CA ILE A 10 9.64 -7.81 -9.89
C ILE A 10 10.38 -6.63 -9.25
N ARG A 11 11.72 -6.75 -9.15
CA ARG A 11 12.60 -5.78 -8.47
C ARG A 11 12.30 -4.31 -8.76
N PRO A 12 12.10 -3.86 -10.04
CA PRO A 12 11.79 -2.46 -10.29
C PRO A 12 10.50 -1.97 -9.64
N LEU A 13 9.48 -2.85 -9.49
CA LEU A 13 8.24 -2.49 -8.79
C LEU A 13 8.44 -2.40 -7.27
N THR A 14 9.32 -3.23 -6.71
CA THR A 14 9.70 -3.12 -5.30
C THR A 14 10.36 -1.77 -5.04
N SER A 15 11.31 -1.36 -5.88
CA SER A 15 11.97 -0.05 -5.77
C SER A 15 11.02 1.13 -5.99
N LEU A 16 10.07 1.03 -6.93
CA LEU A 16 9.06 2.06 -7.18
C LEU A 16 8.22 2.36 -5.92
N ARG A 17 7.96 1.36 -5.08
CA ARG A 17 7.22 1.55 -3.82
C ARG A 17 7.90 2.56 -2.90
N PHE A 18 9.24 2.58 -2.84
CA PHE A 18 9.94 3.58 -2.05
C PHE A 18 9.74 4.99 -2.60
N LEU A 19 9.83 5.17 -3.91
CA LEU A 19 9.61 6.47 -4.55
C LEU A 19 8.18 6.98 -4.31
N ALA A 20 7.19 6.10 -4.39
CA ALA A 20 5.81 6.44 -4.08
C ALA A 20 5.64 6.82 -2.59
N ALA A 21 6.26 6.08 -1.65
CA ALA A 21 6.23 6.41 -0.22
C ALA A 21 6.93 7.75 0.05
N LEU A 22 8.10 7.97 -0.53
CA LEU A 22 8.84 9.22 -0.37
C LEU A 22 8.05 10.43 -0.90
N TRP A 23 7.34 10.27 -2.01
CA TRP A 23 6.49 11.34 -2.54
C TRP A 23 5.35 11.71 -1.56
N VAL A 24 4.73 10.72 -0.93
CA VAL A 24 3.75 10.97 0.15
C VAL A 24 4.40 11.63 1.36
N VAL A 25 5.59 11.16 1.79
CA VAL A 25 6.32 11.73 2.93
C VAL A 25 6.66 13.20 2.69
N VAL A 26 7.17 13.53 1.51
CA VAL A 26 7.47 14.91 1.11
C VAL A 26 6.20 15.79 1.19
N TYR A 27 5.07 15.31 0.64
CA TYR A 27 3.79 16.01 0.75
C TYR A 27 3.38 16.26 2.20
N LEU A 28 3.41 15.24 3.05
CA LEU A 28 2.97 15.34 4.44
C LEU A 28 3.89 16.21 5.30
N MET A 29 5.20 16.19 5.03
CA MET A 29 6.19 16.93 5.82
C MET A 29 6.49 18.34 5.26
N TRP A 30 5.99 18.70 4.08
CA TRP A 30 6.24 19.99 3.48
C TRP A 30 5.85 21.18 4.35
N PRO A 31 4.71 21.16 5.08
CA PRO A 31 4.34 22.26 5.97
C PRO A 31 5.36 22.58 7.06
N ASN A 32 6.29 21.66 7.35
CA ASN A 32 7.36 21.87 8.33
C ASN A 32 8.67 22.38 7.70
N LEU A 33 8.70 22.66 6.39
CA LEU A 33 9.85 23.20 5.70
C LEU A 33 9.73 24.73 5.59
N ALA A 34 10.73 25.45 6.10
CA ALA A 34 10.79 26.92 6.08
C ALA A 34 11.19 27.43 4.69
N VAL A 35 10.33 27.22 3.69
CA VAL A 35 10.47 27.75 2.33
C VAL A 35 9.13 28.30 1.87
N GLY A 36 9.14 29.21 0.89
CA GLY A 36 7.89 29.67 0.28
C GLY A 36 7.12 28.51 -0.35
N GLY A 37 5.84 28.61 -0.51
CA GLY A 37 4.86 27.70 -1.10
C GLY A 37 5.27 26.25 -1.44
N MET A 38 4.32 25.35 -1.49
CA MET A 38 4.58 23.95 -1.88
C MET A 38 4.59 23.85 -3.41
N PRO A 39 5.68 23.34 -4.05
CA PRO A 39 5.69 23.10 -5.48
C PRO A 39 4.58 22.13 -5.90
N ALA A 40 4.01 22.34 -7.08
CA ALA A 40 2.89 21.53 -7.58
C ALA A 40 3.15 20.01 -7.54
N LEU A 41 4.34 19.58 -7.91
CA LEU A 41 4.74 18.18 -7.85
C LEU A 41 4.68 17.65 -6.40
N ALA A 42 5.16 18.40 -5.41
CA ALA A 42 5.08 18.02 -4.01
C ALA A 42 3.62 18.03 -3.52
N ALA A 43 2.83 19.03 -3.92
CA ALA A 43 1.41 19.14 -3.56
C ALA A 43 0.56 17.96 -4.07
N LYS A 44 0.95 17.32 -5.17
CA LYS A 44 0.32 16.09 -5.68
C LYS A 44 0.88 14.80 -5.05
N GLY A 45 1.74 14.89 -4.04
CA GLY A 45 2.36 13.72 -3.40
C GLY A 45 1.36 12.74 -2.79
N TYR A 46 0.15 13.19 -2.41
CA TYR A 46 -0.93 12.28 -1.96
C TYR A 46 -1.31 11.21 -2.98
N LEU A 47 -1.04 11.43 -4.28
CA LEU A 47 -1.26 10.45 -5.35
C LEU A 47 -0.27 9.28 -5.31
N GLY A 48 0.78 9.34 -4.50
CA GLY A 48 1.61 8.18 -4.21
C GLY A 48 0.81 7.02 -3.63
N VAL A 49 -0.31 7.29 -2.94
CA VAL A 49 -1.22 6.25 -2.41
C VAL A 49 -1.94 5.52 -3.55
N GLU A 50 -2.37 6.22 -4.59
CA GLU A 50 -2.98 5.61 -5.78
C GLU A 50 -2.01 4.65 -6.48
N LEU A 51 -0.72 5.01 -6.53
CA LEU A 51 0.31 4.09 -7.07
C LEU A 51 0.39 2.80 -6.24
N PHE A 52 0.30 2.89 -4.91
CA PHE A 52 0.23 1.70 -4.06
C PHE A 52 -1.02 0.87 -4.35
N PHE A 53 -2.17 1.49 -4.55
CA PHE A 53 -3.42 0.78 -4.86
C PHE A 53 -3.36 0.05 -6.21
N VAL A 54 -2.80 0.69 -7.25
CA VAL A 54 -2.58 0.05 -8.56
C VAL A 54 -1.56 -1.08 -8.44
N LEU A 55 -0.44 -0.85 -7.73
CA LEU A 55 0.58 -1.88 -7.44
C LEU A 55 -0.02 -3.08 -6.70
N SER A 56 -0.88 -2.86 -5.70
CA SER A 56 -1.54 -3.94 -4.96
C SER A 56 -2.40 -4.80 -5.89
N GLY A 57 -3.22 -4.19 -6.75
CA GLY A 57 -4.02 -4.92 -7.73
C GLY A 57 -3.15 -5.73 -8.71
N PHE A 58 -2.08 -5.12 -9.22
CA PHE A 58 -1.14 -5.78 -10.13
C PHE A 58 -0.44 -6.96 -9.47
N ILE A 59 0.20 -6.76 -8.31
CA ILE A 59 1.00 -7.78 -7.62
C ILE A 59 0.12 -8.92 -7.08
N LEU A 60 -1.08 -8.63 -6.56
CA LEU A 60 -1.97 -9.70 -6.10
C LEU A 60 -2.50 -10.53 -7.25
N SER A 61 -2.77 -9.92 -8.40
CA SER A 61 -3.09 -10.66 -9.62
C SER A 61 -1.91 -11.51 -10.10
N HIS A 62 -0.69 -10.96 -10.04
CA HIS A 62 0.52 -11.68 -10.39
C HIS A 62 0.72 -12.95 -9.55
N VAL A 63 0.50 -12.85 -8.25
CA VAL A 63 0.73 -13.98 -7.32
C VAL A 63 -0.43 -14.98 -7.30
N TYR A 64 -1.69 -14.51 -7.42
CA TYR A 64 -2.84 -15.34 -7.07
C TYR A 64 -3.83 -15.61 -8.20
N LEU A 65 -3.84 -14.83 -9.30
CA LEU A 65 -4.87 -14.94 -10.32
C LEU A 65 -4.87 -16.30 -11.03
N GLN A 66 -3.69 -16.88 -11.27
CA GLN A 66 -3.58 -18.22 -11.88
C GLN A 66 -4.18 -19.29 -10.95
N ALA A 67 -3.80 -19.29 -9.67
CA ALA A 67 -4.34 -20.22 -8.68
C ALA A 67 -5.86 -20.06 -8.51
N PHE A 68 -6.36 -18.82 -8.58
CA PHE A 68 -7.79 -18.53 -8.52
C PHE A 68 -8.54 -19.16 -9.71
N GLY A 69 -8.04 -18.94 -10.91
CA GLY A 69 -8.65 -19.47 -12.13
C GLY A 69 -8.63 -20.99 -12.22
N GLU A 70 -7.63 -21.64 -11.64
CA GLU A 70 -7.47 -23.09 -11.55
C GLU A 70 -8.15 -23.70 -10.30
N LYS A 71 -8.96 -22.91 -9.58
CA LYS A 71 -9.68 -23.32 -8.35
C LYS A 71 -8.75 -23.84 -7.22
N ARG A 72 -7.46 -23.45 -7.25
CA ARG A 72 -6.44 -23.78 -6.23
C ARG A 72 -6.23 -22.65 -5.21
N PHE A 73 -7.00 -21.55 -5.32
CA PHE A 73 -6.89 -20.39 -4.46
C PHE A 73 -7.46 -20.62 -3.08
N GLY A 74 -6.61 -20.59 -2.07
CA GLY A 74 -7.00 -20.73 -0.67
C GLY A 74 -7.27 -19.36 -0.02
N TYR A 75 -8.52 -18.92 0.04
CA TYR A 75 -8.90 -17.59 0.52
C TYR A 75 -8.45 -17.32 1.96
N ARG A 76 -8.63 -18.27 2.89
CA ARG A 76 -8.19 -18.12 4.29
C ARG A 76 -6.68 -17.95 4.41
N GLY A 77 -5.90 -18.72 3.65
CA GLY A 77 -4.44 -18.62 3.62
C GLY A 77 -3.97 -17.29 3.00
N PHE A 78 -4.68 -16.82 1.98
CA PHE A 78 -4.46 -15.52 1.38
C PHE A 78 -4.68 -14.40 2.41
N LEU A 79 -5.84 -14.35 3.07
CA LEU A 79 -6.13 -13.32 4.07
C LEU A 79 -5.12 -13.34 5.23
N TRP A 80 -4.77 -14.53 5.71
CA TRP A 80 -3.74 -14.65 6.76
C TRP A 80 -2.40 -14.07 6.34
N ALA A 81 -1.98 -14.35 5.10
CA ALA A 81 -0.74 -13.80 4.57
C ALA A 81 -0.78 -12.27 4.45
N ARG A 82 -1.97 -11.68 4.21
CA ARG A 82 -2.17 -10.22 4.19
C ARG A 82 -2.15 -9.64 5.62
N ILE A 83 -2.87 -10.24 6.55
CA ILE A 83 -2.81 -9.87 7.98
C ILE A 83 -1.35 -9.89 8.47
N ALA A 84 -0.64 -11.00 8.25
CA ALA A 84 0.76 -11.13 8.66
C ALA A 84 1.68 -10.05 8.07
N ARG A 85 1.28 -9.45 6.93
CA ARG A 85 2.03 -8.37 6.29
C ARG A 85 1.75 -7.00 6.88
N VAL A 86 0.48 -6.66 7.11
CA VAL A 86 0.10 -5.27 7.40
C VAL A 86 -0.20 -5.04 8.88
N TYR A 87 -0.76 -6.02 9.57
CA TYR A 87 -1.31 -5.84 10.90
C TYR A 87 -0.25 -5.58 12.00
N PRO A 88 0.92 -6.24 12.04
CA PRO A 88 1.90 -6.00 13.09
C PRO A 88 2.37 -4.54 13.16
N LEU A 89 2.68 -3.95 12.02
CA LEU A 89 3.15 -2.57 11.97
C LEU A 89 2.00 -1.57 12.16
N HIS A 90 0.79 -1.90 11.70
CA HIS A 90 -0.40 -1.11 11.97
C HIS A 90 -0.65 -0.99 13.49
N LEU A 91 -0.61 -2.10 14.22
CA LEU A 91 -0.76 -2.08 15.68
C LEU A 91 0.37 -1.32 16.37
N LEU A 92 1.62 -1.53 15.94
CA LEU A 92 2.76 -0.80 16.49
C LEU A 92 2.56 0.71 16.39
N THR A 93 2.16 1.20 15.21
CA THR A 93 1.98 2.64 14.99
C THR A 93 0.72 3.18 15.68
N LEU A 94 -0.36 2.39 15.75
CA LEU A 94 -1.57 2.74 16.51
C LEU A 94 -1.25 2.94 18.00
N PHE A 95 -0.62 1.94 18.63
CA PHE A 95 -0.25 2.03 20.04
C PHE A 95 0.90 3.00 20.29
N GLY A 96 1.79 3.21 19.33
CA GLY A 96 2.82 4.23 19.37
C GLY A 96 2.24 5.65 19.43
N VAL A 97 1.26 5.95 18.58
CA VAL A 97 0.54 7.26 18.64
C VAL A 97 -0.25 7.39 19.93
N MET A 98 -0.89 6.32 20.38
CA MET A 98 -1.58 6.30 21.69
C MET A 98 -0.63 6.66 22.84
N ALA A 99 0.53 6.01 22.90
CA ALA A 99 1.52 6.26 23.95
C ALA A 99 2.07 7.69 23.87
N LEU A 100 2.37 8.19 22.67
CA LEU A 100 2.83 9.58 22.47
C LEU A 100 1.76 10.59 22.91
N GLY A 101 0.50 10.38 22.53
CA GLY A 101 -0.61 11.27 22.91
C GLY A 101 -0.86 11.28 24.41
N LEU A 102 -0.89 10.10 25.06
CA LEU A 102 -1.06 9.99 26.51
C LEU A 102 0.11 10.62 27.26
N ALA A 103 1.36 10.42 26.82
CA ALA A 103 2.52 11.04 27.43
C ALA A 103 2.49 12.56 27.29
N ALA A 104 2.10 13.09 26.12
CA ALA A 104 1.94 14.52 25.91
C ALA A 104 0.85 15.13 26.82
N THR A 105 -0.29 14.46 26.95
CA THR A 105 -1.37 14.87 27.85
C THR A 105 -0.91 14.87 29.32
N ALA A 106 -0.20 13.82 29.75
CA ALA A 106 0.34 13.72 31.11
C ALA A 106 1.38 14.81 31.39
N ALA A 107 2.12 15.26 30.38
CA ALA A 107 3.05 16.37 30.46
C ALA A 107 2.39 17.77 30.39
N GLY A 108 1.05 17.84 30.39
CA GLY A 108 0.30 19.11 30.32
C GLY A 108 0.37 19.78 28.93
N MET A 109 0.75 19.05 27.89
CA MET A 109 0.81 19.59 26.52
C MET A 109 -0.58 19.53 25.88
N ALA A 110 -0.98 20.62 25.22
CA ALA A 110 -2.18 20.62 24.39
C ALA A 110 -1.93 19.74 23.16
N ILE A 111 -2.77 18.73 22.99
CA ILE A 111 -2.79 17.87 21.79
C ILE A 111 -4.13 18.04 21.08
N ASP A 112 -4.13 17.83 19.78
CA ASP A 112 -5.37 17.78 19.00
C ASP A 112 -6.22 16.59 19.51
N ALA A 113 -7.44 16.88 19.98
CA ALA A 113 -8.36 15.89 20.54
C ALA A 113 -8.71 14.78 19.52
N SER A 114 -8.62 15.06 18.22
CA SER A 114 -8.85 14.07 17.16
C SER A 114 -7.80 12.97 17.14
N ILE A 115 -6.56 13.22 17.61
CA ILE A 115 -5.48 12.23 17.63
C ILE A 115 -5.85 11.03 18.51
N LEU A 116 -6.46 11.26 19.70
CA LEU A 116 -6.89 10.21 20.63
C LEU A 116 -8.40 9.97 20.56
N SER A 117 -8.96 9.84 19.36
CA SER A 117 -10.40 9.55 19.19
C SER A 117 -10.74 8.11 19.62
N TRP A 118 -11.13 7.94 20.89
CA TRP A 118 -11.49 6.64 21.46
C TRP A 118 -12.66 5.97 20.73
N LYS A 119 -13.57 6.75 20.14
CA LYS A 119 -14.70 6.24 19.34
C LYS A 119 -14.23 5.48 18.10
N THR A 120 -13.08 5.87 17.55
CA THR A 120 -12.53 5.26 16.34
C THR A 120 -11.53 4.15 16.64
N LEU A 121 -11.23 3.83 17.92
CA LEU A 121 -10.25 2.81 18.28
C LEU A 121 -10.65 1.43 17.75
N LEU A 122 -11.87 0.99 17.98
CA LEU A 122 -12.35 -0.31 17.50
C LEU A 122 -12.33 -0.42 15.96
N PRO A 123 -12.84 0.57 15.19
CA PRO A 123 -12.67 0.58 13.74
C PRO A 123 -11.20 0.53 13.29
N ASN A 124 -10.27 1.18 14.00
CA ASN A 124 -8.84 1.10 13.70
C ASN A 124 -8.27 -0.29 13.99
N LEU A 125 -8.58 -0.90 15.14
CA LEU A 125 -8.17 -2.27 15.47
C LEU A 125 -8.67 -3.29 14.43
N LEU A 126 -9.88 -3.11 13.90
CA LEU A 126 -10.45 -3.96 12.87
C LEU A 126 -10.01 -3.59 11.44
N MET A 127 -9.23 -2.52 11.26
CA MET A 127 -8.85 -1.96 9.95
C MET A 127 -10.06 -1.60 9.05
N VAL A 128 -11.16 -1.13 9.63
CA VAL A 128 -12.38 -0.71 8.89
C VAL A 128 -12.66 0.79 9.01
N HIS A 129 -11.74 1.56 9.58
CA HIS A 129 -11.90 2.99 9.85
C HIS A 129 -11.94 3.88 8.59
N ALA A 130 -11.58 3.36 7.42
CA ALA A 130 -11.69 4.08 6.13
C ALA A 130 -12.90 3.60 5.27
N TRP A 131 -13.89 2.94 5.89
CA TRP A 131 -15.06 2.39 5.18
C TRP A 131 -16.34 3.19 5.40
N GLY A 132 -16.22 4.38 6.01
CA GLY A 132 -17.36 5.23 6.36
C GLY A 132 -17.94 4.97 7.76
N PHE A 133 -17.39 4.02 8.52
CA PHE A 133 -17.85 3.70 9.88
C PHE A 133 -17.22 4.59 10.96
N ALA A 134 -16.03 5.14 10.70
CA ALA A 134 -15.42 6.13 11.57
C ALA A 134 -15.85 7.53 11.11
N GLY A 135 -16.59 8.25 11.94
CA GLY A 135 -17.09 9.58 11.60
C GLY A 135 -15.99 10.64 11.51
N GLU A 136 -14.81 10.37 12.08
CA GLU A 136 -13.70 11.30 12.21
C GLU A 136 -12.35 10.58 12.05
N ALA A 137 -11.31 11.36 11.71
CA ALA A 137 -9.94 10.91 11.74
C ALA A 137 -9.48 10.65 13.17
N GLY A 138 -8.53 9.75 13.35
CA GLY A 138 -7.91 9.52 14.66
C GLY A 138 -6.64 8.69 14.50
N TRP A 139 -5.87 8.65 15.58
CA TRP A 139 -4.69 7.82 15.70
C TRP A 139 -3.63 8.08 14.62
N ASN A 140 -3.17 7.03 13.95
CA ASN A 140 -2.18 7.16 12.87
C ASN A 140 -2.88 7.48 11.54
N HIS A 141 -2.92 8.76 11.16
CA HIS A 141 -3.61 9.22 9.94
C HIS A 141 -3.28 8.39 8.69
N PRO A 142 -2.02 8.09 8.32
CA PRO A 142 -1.70 7.29 7.14
C PRO A 142 -2.37 5.92 7.08
N SER A 143 -2.79 5.35 8.22
CA SER A 143 -3.38 4.02 8.27
C SER A 143 -4.73 3.88 7.54
N TRP A 144 -5.38 4.99 7.17
CA TRP A 144 -6.60 4.96 6.37
C TRP A 144 -6.43 4.16 5.06
N SER A 145 -5.26 4.28 4.42
CA SER A 145 -4.98 3.57 3.18
C SER A 145 -4.82 2.06 3.39
N ILE A 146 -4.32 1.64 4.56
CA ILE A 146 -4.22 0.22 4.93
C ILE A 146 -5.61 -0.36 5.22
N SER A 147 -6.50 0.44 5.81
CA SER A 147 -7.93 0.08 5.95
C SER A 147 -8.60 -0.09 4.58
N ALA A 148 -8.32 0.80 3.63
CA ALA A 148 -8.79 0.68 2.24
C ALA A 148 -8.19 -0.56 1.56
N GLU A 149 -6.90 -0.84 1.76
CA GLU A 149 -6.23 -2.03 1.22
C GLU A 149 -6.80 -3.32 1.81
N TRP A 150 -7.16 -3.31 3.10
CA TRP A 150 -7.85 -4.43 3.74
C TRP A 150 -9.21 -4.73 3.10
N PHE A 151 -9.98 -3.69 2.74
CA PHE A 151 -11.21 -3.86 1.95
C PHE A 151 -10.93 -4.56 0.62
N ALA A 152 -9.93 -4.10 -0.14
CA ALA A 152 -9.57 -4.72 -1.41
C ALA A 152 -9.09 -6.17 -1.25
N TYR A 153 -8.44 -6.53 -0.15
CA TYR A 153 -8.07 -7.92 0.15
C TYR A 153 -9.29 -8.81 0.40
N LEU A 154 -10.27 -8.32 1.15
CA LEU A 154 -11.52 -9.05 1.35
C LEU A 154 -12.29 -9.20 0.04
N ALA A 155 -12.32 -8.16 -0.78
CA ALA A 155 -12.99 -8.15 -2.08
C ALA A 155 -12.16 -8.81 -3.21
N PHE A 156 -10.93 -9.27 -2.94
CA PHE A 156 -10.03 -9.81 -3.99
C PHE A 156 -10.66 -10.91 -4.85
N PRO A 157 -11.48 -11.86 -4.35
CA PRO A 157 -12.12 -12.84 -5.21
C PRO A 157 -13.02 -12.23 -6.30
N VAL A 158 -13.66 -11.07 -6.03
CA VAL A 158 -14.48 -10.36 -7.01
C VAL A 158 -13.61 -9.77 -8.12
N PHE A 159 -12.51 -9.08 -7.76
CA PHE A 159 -11.54 -8.55 -8.72
C PHE A 159 -10.90 -9.67 -9.53
N ALA A 160 -10.52 -10.77 -8.89
CA ALA A 160 -9.92 -11.91 -9.56
C ALA A 160 -10.91 -12.59 -10.54
N ALA A 161 -12.19 -12.70 -10.17
CA ALA A 161 -13.21 -13.25 -11.05
C ALA A 161 -13.42 -12.38 -12.30
N ALA A 162 -13.48 -11.05 -12.14
CA ALA A 162 -13.60 -10.11 -13.24
C ALA A 162 -12.36 -10.18 -14.16
N ALA A 163 -11.16 -10.15 -13.58
CA ALA A 163 -9.90 -10.27 -14.32
C ALA A 163 -9.81 -11.62 -15.04
N TRP A 164 -10.21 -12.72 -14.39
CA TRP A 164 -10.18 -14.04 -15.01
C TRP A 164 -11.15 -14.18 -16.19
N LYS A 165 -12.34 -13.59 -16.12
CA LYS A 165 -13.27 -13.53 -17.24
C LYS A 165 -12.69 -12.79 -18.45
N LEU A 166 -11.94 -11.73 -18.21
CA LEU A 166 -11.34 -10.87 -19.23
C LEU A 166 -9.91 -11.28 -19.61
N ARG A 167 -9.36 -12.39 -19.09
CA ARG A 167 -7.97 -12.82 -19.28
C ARG A 167 -7.52 -12.96 -20.72
N ASN A 168 -8.43 -13.27 -21.63
CA ASN A 168 -8.14 -13.41 -23.06
C ASN A 168 -8.28 -12.10 -23.84
N ARG A 169 -8.76 -11.03 -23.19
CA ARG A 169 -8.96 -9.68 -23.78
C ARG A 169 -8.30 -8.61 -22.91
N PRO A 170 -6.96 -8.65 -22.69
CA PRO A 170 -6.27 -7.81 -21.72
C PRO A 170 -6.42 -6.31 -22.02
N TRP A 171 -6.35 -5.90 -23.28
CA TRP A 171 -6.51 -4.49 -23.67
C TRP A 171 -7.93 -3.98 -23.43
N LEU A 172 -8.96 -4.81 -23.67
CA LEU A 172 -10.33 -4.47 -23.32
C LEU A 172 -10.49 -4.31 -21.80
N ALA A 173 -9.89 -5.22 -21.01
CA ALA A 173 -9.91 -5.13 -19.55
C ALA A 173 -9.24 -3.83 -19.06
N THR A 174 -8.08 -3.47 -19.64
CA THR A 174 -7.35 -2.26 -19.28
C THR A 174 -8.12 -1.00 -19.67
N GLY A 175 -8.69 -0.93 -20.86
CA GLY A 175 -9.52 0.18 -21.32
C GLY A 175 -10.78 0.34 -20.46
N ALA A 176 -11.47 -0.77 -20.14
CA ALA A 176 -12.65 -0.76 -19.27
C ALA A 176 -12.32 -0.32 -17.84
N ALA A 177 -11.20 -0.77 -17.27
CA ALA A 177 -10.76 -0.35 -15.95
C ALA A 177 -10.32 1.12 -15.92
N ALA A 178 -9.64 1.60 -16.95
CA ALA A 178 -9.28 3.02 -17.08
C ALA A 178 -10.52 3.91 -17.22
N LEU A 179 -11.50 3.50 -18.03
CA LEU A 179 -12.78 4.21 -18.16
C LEU A 179 -13.57 4.20 -16.84
N PHE A 180 -13.60 3.08 -16.14
CA PHE A 180 -14.23 2.97 -14.82
C PHE A 180 -13.57 3.91 -13.80
N LEU A 181 -12.24 3.98 -13.77
CA LEU A 181 -11.49 4.92 -12.94
C LEU A 181 -11.87 6.36 -13.27
N ALA A 182 -11.85 6.72 -14.55
CA ALA A 182 -12.20 8.07 -15.00
C ALA A 182 -13.66 8.41 -14.65
N ALA A 183 -14.59 7.52 -14.94
CA ALA A 183 -16.01 7.73 -14.66
C ALA A 183 -16.29 7.87 -13.15
N LEU A 184 -15.63 7.05 -12.33
CA LEU A 184 -15.81 7.13 -10.88
C LEU A 184 -15.21 8.42 -10.30
N TYR A 185 -14.03 8.85 -10.76
CA TYR A 185 -13.41 10.09 -10.30
C TYR A 185 -14.28 11.30 -10.64
N VAL A 186 -14.72 11.41 -11.91
CA VAL A 186 -15.58 12.50 -12.35
C VAL A 186 -16.96 12.45 -11.70
N GLY A 187 -17.56 11.27 -11.62
CA GLY A 187 -18.88 11.10 -11.01
C GLY A 187 -18.87 11.42 -9.50
N PHE A 188 -17.86 10.94 -8.78
CA PHE A 188 -17.71 11.26 -7.37
C PHE A 188 -17.53 12.76 -7.13
N GLU A 189 -16.64 13.42 -7.89
CA GLU A 189 -16.40 14.85 -7.73
C GLU A 189 -17.67 15.68 -7.99
N ARG A 190 -18.49 15.29 -8.97
CA ARG A 190 -19.79 15.95 -9.23
C ARG A 190 -20.82 15.76 -8.13
N VAL A 191 -20.83 14.60 -7.46
CA VAL A 191 -21.82 14.29 -6.43
C VAL A 191 -21.36 14.75 -5.04
N ALA A 192 -20.08 14.56 -4.73
CA ALA A 192 -19.52 14.83 -3.40
C ALA A 192 -18.97 16.27 -3.26
N GLY A 193 -18.70 16.97 -4.37
CA GLY A 193 -18.16 18.33 -4.37
C GLY A 193 -16.66 18.42 -4.09
N TYR A 194 -15.95 17.28 -4.00
CA TYR A 194 -14.50 17.20 -3.84
C TYR A 194 -13.96 15.94 -4.52
N ARG A 195 -12.65 15.88 -4.76
CA ARG A 195 -12.03 14.78 -5.51
C ARG A 195 -11.99 13.49 -4.69
N LEU A 196 -12.29 12.35 -5.33
CA LEU A 196 -12.16 11.03 -4.71
C LEU A 196 -10.72 10.76 -4.21
N THR A 197 -9.72 11.30 -4.90
CA THR A 197 -8.29 11.23 -4.54
C THR A 197 -7.93 11.99 -3.25
N GLU A 198 -8.79 12.85 -2.74
CA GLU A 198 -8.67 13.55 -1.46
C GLU A 198 -9.44 12.82 -0.33
N ALA A 199 -10.30 11.86 -0.69
CA ALA A 199 -11.05 11.08 0.30
C ALA A 199 -10.13 10.16 1.10
N THR A 200 -10.36 10.08 2.42
CA THR A 200 -9.58 9.26 3.35
C THR A 200 -10.49 8.34 4.18
N PHE A 201 -10.91 8.78 5.37
CA PHE A 201 -11.66 7.94 6.30
C PHE A 201 -13.08 7.60 5.83
N LYS A 202 -13.78 8.53 5.20
CA LYS A 202 -15.17 8.33 4.79
C LYS A 202 -15.31 7.45 3.55
N TRP A 203 -14.42 7.59 2.58
CA TRP A 203 -14.52 6.96 1.27
C TRP A 203 -13.25 6.22 0.84
N GLY A 204 -12.34 5.91 1.77
CA GLY A 204 -11.09 5.22 1.45
C GLY A 204 -11.31 3.87 0.78
N ALA A 205 -12.31 3.11 1.24
CA ALA A 205 -12.69 1.84 0.61
C ALA A 205 -13.20 2.01 -0.84
N LEU A 206 -13.91 3.10 -1.14
CA LEU A 206 -14.32 3.40 -2.51
C LEU A 206 -13.14 3.86 -3.37
N ARG A 207 -12.23 4.66 -2.78
CA ARG A 207 -11.06 5.24 -3.46
C ARG A 207 -10.12 4.17 -4.03
N ILE A 208 -9.90 3.06 -3.32
CA ILE A 208 -9.02 1.99 -3.78
C ILE A 208 -9.60 1.20 -4.96
N VAL A 209 -10.93 1.08 -5.07
CA VAL A 209 -11.60 0.16 -6.02
C VAL A 209 -11.15 0.37 -7.47
N PRO A 210 -11.20 1.59 -8.06
CA PRO A 210 -10.84 1.78 -9.46
C PRO A 210 -9.34 1.57 -9.70
N CYS A 211 -8.48 2.00 -8.78
CA CYS A 211 -7.02 1.83 -8.88
C CYS A 211 -6.64 0.35 -8.80
N PHE A 212 -7.22 -0.40 -7.87
CA PHE A 212 -6.98 -1.82 -7.71
C PHE A 212 -7.46 -2.62 -8.95
N ALA A 213 -8.66 -2.31 -9.46
CA ALA A 213 -9.18 -2.92 -10.68
C ALA A 213 -8.27 -2.64 -11.89
N TYR A 214 -7.77 -1.39 -12.01
CA TYR A 214 -6.83 -1.01 -13.05
C TYR A 214 -5.52 -1.79 -12.95
N GLY A 215 -4.97 -1.95 -11.74
CA GLY A 215 -3.79 -2.79 -11.51
C GLY A 215 -4.00 -4.25 -11.91
N CYS A 216 -5.16 -4.85 -11.59
CA CYS A 216 -5.51 -6.21 -12.02
C CYS A 216 -5.56 -6.32 -13.54
N ALA A 217 -6.10 -5.32 -14.23
CA ALA A 217 -6.20 -5.30 -15.70
C ALA A 217 -4.82 -5.14 -16.37
N LEU A 218 -3.95 -4.28 -15.85
CA LEU A 218 -2.57 -4.11 -16.31
C LEU A 218 -1.76 -5.42 -16.19
N TYR A 219 -1.98 -6.19 -15.13
CA TYR A 219 -1.37 -7.51 -15.01
C TYR A 219 -1.76 -8.46 -16.15
N LEU A 220 -2.99 -8.40 -16.66
CA LEU A 220 -3.40 -9.23 -17.80
C LEU A 220 -2.60 -8.90 -19.07
N VAL A 221 -2.25 -7.63 -19.29
CA VAL A 221 -1.37 -7.23 -20.39
C VAL A 221 0.03 -7.79 -20.20
N TYR A 222 0.62 -7.56 -19.01
CA TYR A 222 1.95 -8.09 -18.65
C TYR A 222 2.06 -9.60 -18.83
N ARG A 223 1.06 -10.35 -18.34
CA ARG A 223 1.00 -11.81 -18.42
C ARG A 223 0.99 -12.33 -19.88
N ARG A 224 0.41 -11.58 -20.81
CA ARG A 224 0.32 -12.00 -22.22
C ARG A 224 1.66 -11.87 -22.92
N ALA A 225 2.32 -10.75 -22.78
CA ALA A 225 3.69 -10.50 -23.26
C ALA A 225 4.25 -9.24 -22.58
N PRO A 226 5.53 -9.23 -22.19
CA PRO A 226 6.20 -8.01 -21.77
C PRO A 226 6.16 -6.96 -22.88
N LEU A 227 6.08 -5.68 -22.50
CA LEU A 227 6.05 -4.60 -23.47
C LEU A 227 7.39 -4.46 -24.21
N PRO A 228 7.38 -4.26 -25.54
CA PRO A 228 8.59 -3.92 -26.26
C PRO A 228 9.09 -2.54 -25.82
N ARG A 229 10.41 -2.33 -25.84
CA ARG A 229 11.03 -1.04 -25.46
C ARG A 229 10.57 -0.54 -24.08
N ALA A 230 10.38 -1.45 -23.12
CA ALA A 230 9.81 -1.19 -21.81
C ALA A 230 10.48 -0.02 -21.06
N GLY A 231 11.82 0.13 -21.17
CA GLY A 231 12.54 1.25 -20.56
C GLY A 231 12.13 2.63 -21.11
N LEU A 232 11.93 2.74 -22.44
CA LEU A 232 11.46 3.97 -23.06
C LEU A 232 10.02 4.30 -22.66
N LEU A 233 9.16 3.27 -22.64
CA LEU A 233 7.76 3.43 -22.18
C LEU A 233 7.69 3.80 -20.70
N ALA A 234 8.56 3.25 -19.85
CA ALA A 234 8.66 3.64 -18.44
C ALA A 234 9.07 5.11 -18.29
N LEU A 235 10.09 5.55 -19.06
CA LEU A 235 10.50 6.94 -19.05
C LEU A 235 9.36 7.86 -19.53
N ALA A 236 8.72 7.54 -20.64
CA ALA A 236 7.59 8.33 -21.16
C ALA A 236 6.44 8.41 -20.14
N ALA A 237 6.06 7.28 -19.53
CA ALA A 237 5.01 7.26 -18.51
C ALA A 237 5.40 8.08 -17.26
N ALA A 238 6.67 8.00 -16.81
CA ALA A 238 7.18 8.80 -15.70
C ALA A 238 7.17 10.30 -16.02
N VAL A 239 7.55 10.70 -17.23
CA VAL A 239 7.50 12.09 -17.67
C VAL A 239 6.06 12.60 -17.71
N VAL A 240 5.13 11.85 -18.31
CA VAL A 240 3.70 12.22 -18.33
C VAL A 240 3.15 12.35 -16.92
N MET A 241 3.47 11.41 -16.04
CA MET A 241 3.06 11.45 -14.63
C MET A 241 3.59 12.70 -13.92
N ALA A 242 4.89 13.00 -14.07
CA ALA A 242 5.52 14.16 -13.45
C ALA A 242 4.96 15.49 -14.03
N LEU A 243 4.79 15.58 -15.34
CA LEU A 243 4.22 16.77 -15.99
C LEU A 243 2.77 16.97 -15.56
N SER A 244 1.94 15.92 -15.57
CA SER A 244 0.54 16.05 -15.16
C SER A 244 0.40 16.47 -13.69
N ALA A 245 1.27 15.99 -12.81
CA ALA A 245 1.32 16.43 -11.42
C ALA A 245 1.82 17.87 -11.28
N SER A 246 2.87 18.26 -12.02
CA SER A 246 3.45 19.62 -11.98
C SER A 246 2.53 20.67 -12.56
N LEU A 247 1.74 20.33 -13.57
CA LEU A 247 0.75 21.22 -14.18
C LEU A 247 -0.58 21.25 -13.43
N MET A 248 -0.66 20.57 -12.27
CA MET A 248 -1.88 20.44 -11.45
C MET A 248 -3.08 19.94 -12.26
N SER A 249 -2.81 19.11 -13.27
CA SER A 249 -3.84 18.49 -14.11
C SER A 249 -4.81 17.63 -13.31
N TRP A 250 -5.84 17.14 -13.96
CA TRP A 250 -6.77 16.19 -13.37
C TRP A 250 -6.06 14.91 -12.89
N ASP A 251 -6.28 14.52 -11.64
CA ASP A 251 -5.57 13.44 -10.95
C ASP A 251 -5.60 12.10 -11.69
N GLY A 252 -6.68 11.84 -12.43
CA GLY A 252 -6.80 10.62 -13.22
C GLY A 252 -5.68 10.44 -14.26
N ILE A 253 -5.15 11.53 -14.84
CA ILE A 253 -4.02 11.45 -15.79
C ILE A 253 -2.77 10.95 -15.06
N THR A 254 -2.49 11.50 -13.90
CA THR A 254 -1.35 11.09 -13.07
C THR A 254 -1.46 9.62 -12.65
N VAL A 255 -2.65 9.17 -12.24
CA VAL A 255 -2.90 7.78 -11.82
C VAL A 255 -2.81 6.82 -13.01
N LEU A 256 -3.41 7.14 -14.15
CA LEU A 256 -3.37 6.29 -15.34
C LEU A 256 -1.93 6.15 -15.87
N SER A 257 -1.18 7.27 -15.94
CA SER A 257 0.23 7.23 -16.35
C SER A 257 1.11 6.49 -15.32
N GLY A 258 0.81 6.62 -14.03
CA GLY A 258 1.45 5.81 -12.98
C GLY A 258 1.21 4.32 -13.15
N GLY A 259 0.00 3.90 -13.54
CA GLY A 259 -0.28 2.51 -13.88
C GLY A 259 0.49 2.02 -15.11
N LEU A 260 0.58 2.86 -16.16
CA LEU A 260 1.42 2.53 -17.33
C LEU A 260 2.91 2.44 -16.96
N LEU A 261 3.40 3.28 -16.05
CA LEU A 261 4.75 3.18 -15.49
C LEU A 261 4.95 1.83 -14.80
N ILE A 262 3.99 1.39 -13.97
CA ILE A 262 4.03 0.08 -13.31
C ILE A 262 4.12 -1.05 -14.34
N LEU A 263 3.28 -1.03 -15.36
CA LEU A 263 3.28 -2.04 -16.43
C LEU A 263 4.61 -2.05 -17.20
N ALA A 264 5.13 -0.88 -17.54
CA ALA A 264 6.38 -0.75 -18.27
C ALA A 264 7.58 -1.21 -17.42
N LEU A 265 7.67 -0.81 -16.15
CA LEU A 265 8.71 -1.26 -15.23
C LEU A 265 8.67 -2.78 -15.00
N ALA A 266 7.47 -3.35 -14.88
CA ALA A 266 7.30 -4.80 -14.76
C ALA A 266 7.83 -5.55 -16.00
N SER A 267 7.77 -4.91 -17.17
CA SER A 267 8.20 -5.49 -18.45
C SER A 267 9.71 -5.37 -18.72
N ILE A 268 10.46 -4.66 -17.86
CA ILE A 268 11.92 -4.55 -17.99
C ILE A 268 12.56 -5.87 -17.55
N PRO A 269 13.39 -6.50 -18.39
CA PRO A 269 14.15 -7.70 -18.00
C PRO A 269 15.04 -7.42 -16.78
N ALA A 270 15.22 -8.41 -15.90
CA ALA A 270 15.94 -8.26 -14.66
C ALA A 270 17.40 -7.79 -14.84
N ASP A 271 18.06 -8.24 -15.91
CA ASP A 271 19.42 -7.83 -16.30
C ASP A 271 19.52 -6.38 -16.77
N ARG A 272 18.40 -5.76 -17.17
CA ARG A 272 18.32 -4.38 -17.68
C ARG A 272 17.62 -3.42 -16.69
N ALA A 273 17.30 -3.87 -15.50
CA ALA A 273 16.59 -3.07 -14.52
C ALA A 273 17.41 -1.89 -13.93
N GLY A 274 18.71 -1.84 -14.19
CA GLY A 274 19.59 -0.73 -13.79
C GLY A 274 19.53 -0.45 -12.30
N VAL A 275 19.48 0.83 -11.93
CA VAL A 275 19.43 1.27 -10.53
C VAL A 275 18.20 0.72 -9.81
N LEU A 276 17.03 0.63 -10.48
CA LEU A 276 15.80 0.11 -9.87
C LEU A 276 15.84 -1.41 -9.60
N GLY A 277 16.78 -2.13 -10.21
CA GLY A 277 17.05 -3.54 -9.92
C GLY A 277 18.15 -3.76 -8.87
N SER A 278 18.83 -2.69 -8.42
CA SER A 278 19.96 -2.78 -7.48
C SER A 278 19.49 -3.19 -6.08
N ALA A 279 20.37 -3.85 -5.31
CA ALA A 279 20.06 -4.30 -3.96
C ALA A 279 19.67 -3.14 -3.01
N PRO A 280 20.36 -1.97 -3.02
CA PRO A 280 19.94 -0.84 -2.19
C PRO A 280 18.56 -0.31 -2.54
N ALA A 281 18.23 -0.16 -3.84
CA ALA A 281 16.93 0.34 -4.27
C ALA A 281 15.78 -0.64 -3.90
N VAL A 282 16.02 -1.93 -4.06
CA VAL A 282 15.08 -2.98 -3.65
C VAL A 282 14.89 -2.97 -2.13
N TYR A 283 15.97 -2.85 -1.35
CA TYR A 283 15.88 -2.76 0.11
C TYR A 283 15.05 -1.54 0.57
N LEU A 284 15.27 -0.37 -0.03
CA LEU A 284 14.43 0.81 0.23
C LEU A 284 12.96 0.53 -0.09
N GLY A 285 12.68 -0.20 -1.16
CA GLY A 285 11.32 -0.64 -1.49
C GLY A 285 10.73 -1.62 -0.48
N GLU A 286 11.53 -2.50 0.11
CA GLU A 286 11.08 -3.42 1.17
C GLU A 286 10.64 -2.66 2.43
N ILE A 287 11.41 -1.64 2.84
CA ILE A 287 11.10 -0.82 4.03
C ILE A 287 10.03 0.26 3.76
N SER A 288 9.58 0.45 2.52
CA SER A 288 8.66 1.53 2.12
C SER A 288 7.35 1.55 2.93
N TYR A 289 6.86 0.37 3.33
CA TYR A 289 5.68 0.25 4.18
C TYR A 289 5.95 0.83 5.58
N ALA A 290 7.11 0.54 6.16
CA ALA A 290 7.51 1.11 7.45
C ALA A 290 7.72 2.63 7.35
N VAL A 291 8.35 3.13 6.28
CA VAL A 291 8.50 4.58 6.02
C VAL A 291 7.13 5.27 6.01
N TYR A 292 6.17 4.71 5.27
CA TYR A 292 4.83 5.28 5.17
C TYR A 292 4.07 5.27 6.51
N MET A 293 4.08 4.15 7.23
CA MET A 293 3.34 4.00 8.48
C MET A 293 3.92 4.80 9.64
N LEU A 294 5.24 4.96 9.66
CA LEU A 294 5.93 5.74 10.69
C LEU A 294 5.93 7.24 10.41
N CYS A 295 5.54 7.69 9.20
CA CYS A 295 5.65 9.09 8.79
C CYS A 295 4.97 10.04 9.78
N ALA A 296 3.70 9.80 10.15
CA ALA A 296 2.96 10.69 11.04
C ALA A 296 3.47 10.64 12.51
N PRO A 297 3.65 9.48 13.16
CA PRO A 297 4.20 9.46 14.51
C PRO A 297 5.63 10.01 14.57
N TRP A 298 6.44 9.79 13.53
CA TRP A 298 7.77 10.36 13.43
C TRP A 298 7.75 11.88 13.27
N GLN A 299 6.86 12.40 12.41
CA GLN A 299 6.66 13.84 12.24
C GLN A 299 6.28 14.50 13.57
N ILE A 300 5.31 13.92 14.29
CA ILE A 300 4.91 14.42 15.61
C ILE A 300 6.11 14.45 16.55
N LEU A 301 6.90 13.39 16.64
CA LEU A 301 8.02 13.31 17.56
C LEU A 301 9.19 14.20 17.12
N ALA A 302 9.72 13.98 15.93
CA ALA A 302 10.96 14.58 15.48
C ALA A 302 10.85 16.09 15.23
N VAL A 303 9.74 16.53 14.61
CA VAL A 303 9.52 17.97 14.37
C VAL A 303 9.37 18.73 15.68
N ASN A 304 8.59 18.21 16.67
CA ASN A 304 8.45 18.87 17.95
C ASN A 304 9.76 18.92 18.75
N VAL A 305 10.56 17.85 18.73
CA VAL A 305 11.86 17.82 19.41
C VAL A 305 12.82 18.82 18.77
N VAL A 306 12.97 18.78 17.45
CA VAL A 306 13.90 19.69 16.74
C VAL A 306 13.44 21.14 16.86
N ALA A 307 12.15 21.44 16.74
CA ALA A 307 11.61 22.80 16.89
C ALA A 307 11.89 23.37 18.29
N ARG A 308 11.75 22.56 19.35
CA ARG A 308 12.11 22.97 20.71
C ARG A 308 13.60 23.24 20.90
N LEU A 309 14.45 22.39 20.33
CA LEU A 309 15.91 22.52 20.43
C LEU A 309 16.44 23.73 19.66
N THR A 310 15.77 24.12 18.58
CA THR A 310 16.18 25.23 17.71
C THR A 310 15.42 26.53 17.95
N GLY A 311 14.38 26.51 18.79
CA GLY A 311 13.51 27.68 19.03
C GLY A 311 12.61 28.02 17.85
N ALA A 312 12.31 27.07 16.95
CA ALA A 312 11.42 27.28 15.80
C ALA A 312 9.96 27.29 16.26
N GLU A 313 9.41 28.47 16.57
CA GLU A 313 8.06 28.63 17.14
C GLU A 313 6.95 28.07 16.24
N ASP A 314 7.03 28.29 14.93
CA ASP A 314 6.05 27.82 13.93
C ASP A 314 6.28 26.39 13.44
N LYS A 315 7.22 25.64 14.05
CA LYS A 315 7.64 24.29 13.62
C LYS A 315 8.09 24.25 12.15
N GLN A 316 8.50 25.37 11.60
CA GLN A 316 9.10 25.47 10.29
C GLN A 316 10.62 25.39 10.43
N LEU A 317 11.21 24.43 9.75
CA LEU A 317 12.62 24.07 9.90
C LEU A 317 13.42 24.42 8.64
N PRO A 318 14.66 24.85 8.78
CA PRO A 318 15.58 24.96 7.65
C PRO A 318 15.71 23.65 6.88
N LEU A 319 15.98 23.75 5.57
CA LEU A 319 16.07 22.59 4.66
C LEU A 319 16.98 21.46 5.20
N VAL A 320 18.12 21.80 5.80
CA VAL A 320 19.08 20.81 6.32
C VAL A 320 18.45 19.97 7.45
N LEU A 321 17.76 20.61 8.39
CA LEU A 321 17.09 19.91 9.50
C LEU A 321 15.90 19.11 9.01
N TRP A 322 15.13 19.66 8.06
CA TRP A 322 14.02 18.97 7.44
C TRP A 322 14.49 17.69 6.71
N LEU A 323 15.57 17.78 5.92
CA LEU A 323 16.18 16.61 5.27
C LEU A 323 16.72 15.60 6.29
N ALA A 324 17.31 16.08 7.40
CA ALA A 324 17.76 15.20 8.48
C ALA A 324 16.61 14.43 9.14
N ILE A 325 15.44 15.06 9.30
CA ILE A 325 14.22 14.40 9.82
C ILE A 325 13.74 13.32 8.85
N ILE A 326 13.73 13.58 7.54
CA ILE A 326 13.37 12.55 6.54
C ILE A 326 14.38 11.41 6.53
N ALA A 327 15.67 11.71 6.59
CA ALA A 327 16.72 10.68 6.70
C ALA A 327 16.56 9.85 7.97
N GLY A 328 16.27 10.49 9.10
CA GLY A 328 15.96 9.82 10.37
C GLY A 328 14.73 8.92 10.28
N LEU A 329 13.69 9.33 9.55
CA LEU A 329 12.52 8.47 9.28
C LEU A 329 12.91 7.20 8.53
N ILE A 330 13.77 7.32 7.50
CA ILE A 330 14.23 6.15 6.72
C ILE A 330 15.02 5.20 7.61
N VAL A 331 15.92 5.73 8.45
CA VAL A 331 16.68 4.92 9.41
C VAL A 331 15.76 4.24 10.43
N ALA A 332 14.81 4.98 11.03
CA ALA A 332 13.82 4.42 11.95
C ALA A 332 12.97 3.33 11.29
N ALA A 333 12.56 3.55 10.04
CA ALA A 333 11.82 2.56 9.27
C ALA A 333 12.64 1.29 8.98
N ALA A 334 13.94 1.43 8.68
CA ALA A 334 14.84 0.29 8.52
C ALA A 334 14.98 -0.53 9.81
N ILE A 335 15.12 0.13 10.95
CA ILE A 335 15.20 -0.51 12.28
C ILE A 335 13.88 -1.26 12.57
N VAL A 336 12.73 -0.60 12.43
CA VAL A 336 11.42 -1.20 12.69
C VAL A 336 11.13 -2.36 11.73
N HIS A 337 11.51 -2.23 10.46
CA HIS A 337 11.39 -3.32 9.49
C HIS A 337 12.18 -4.56 9.92
N GLN A 338 13.43 -4.39 10.32
CA GLN A 338 14.31 -5.50 10.70
C GLN A 338 13.91 -6.14 12.05
N LEU A 339 13.56 -5.32 13.05
CA LEU A 339 13.32 -5.80 14.40
C LEU A 339 11.88 -6.23 14.66
N ILE A 340 10.91 -5.69 13.90
CA ILE A 340 9.49 -5.91 14.21
C ILE A 340 8.74 -6.47 13.00
N GLU A 341 8.73 -5.78 11.85
CA GLU A 341 7.91 -6.18 10.70
C GLU A 341 8.31 -7.55 10.15
N ARG A 342 9.60 -7.74 9.85
CA ARG A 342 10.11 -8.99 9.28
C ARG A 342 9.97 -10.18 10.24
N PRO A 343 10.37 -10.09 11.53
CA PRO A 343 10.18 -11.19 12.48
C PRO A 343 8.71 -11.54 12.72
N ALA A 344 7.84 -10.53 12.93
CA ALA A 344 6.42 -10.76 13.15
C ALA A 344 5.76 -11.44 11.94
N ARG A 345 6.08 -10.99 10.73
CA ARG A 345 5.60 -11.60 9.49
C ARG A 345 6.04 -13.06 9.36
N THR A 346 7.30 -13.36 9.66
CA THR A 346 7.86 -14.71 9.61
C THR A 346 7.19 -15.62 10.64
N PHE A 347 7.04 -15.14 11.87
CA PHE A 347 6.37 -15.86 12.97
C PHE A 347 4.91 -16.20 12.62
N LEU A 348 4.13 -15.20 12.19
CA LEU A 348 2.71 -15.39 11.84
C LEU A 348 2.52 -16.34 10.66
N ARG A 349 3.39 -16.31 9.67
CA ARG A 349 3.35 -17.24 8.53
C ARG A 349 3.72 -18.67 8.97
N GLY A 350 4.76 -18.82 9.77
CA GLY A 350 5.18 -20.13 10.31
C GLY A 350 4.11 -20.80 11.16
N TRP A 351 3.38 -20.02 11.97
CA TRP A 351 2.28 -20.52 12.77
C TRP A 351 1.13 -21.09 11.92
N ALA A 352 0.77 -20.41 10.82
CA ALA A 352 -0.28 -20.90 9.92
C ALA A 352 0.10 -22.21 9.21
N THR A 353 1.38 -22.40 8.88
CA THR A 353 1.88 -23.61 8.22
C THR A 353 1.86 -24.80 9.20
N LYS A 354 2.30 -24.61 10.44
CA LYS A 354 2.27 -25.65 11.49
C LYS A 354 0.85 -26.13 11.79
N ARG A 355 -0.12 -25.21 11.84
CA ARG A 355 -1.51 -25.55 12.11
C ARG A 355 -2.17 -26.34 10.97
N ARG A 356 -1.75 -26.15 9.72
CA ARG A 356 -2.19 -26.96 8.57
C ARG A 356 -1.65 -28.40 8.67
N SER A 357 -0.37 -28.56 8.98
CA SER A 357 0.24 -29.89 9.09
C SER A 357 -0.35 -30.72 10.25
N SER A 358 -0.69 -30.08 11.37
CA SER A 358 -1.33 -30.78 12.51
C SER A 358 -2.76 -31.21 12.20
N VAL A 359 -3.54 -30.41 11.47
CA VAL A 359 -4.90 -30.77 11.05
C VAL A 359 -4.87 -31.89 10.02
N ASP A 360 -3.96 -31.87 9.04
CA ASP A 360 -3.80 -32.94 8.05
C ASP A 360 -3.34 -34.26 8.70
N GLN A 361 -2.51 -34.21 9.74
CA GLN A 361 -2.10 -35.40 10.49
C GLN A 361 -3.23 -35.97 11.35
N SER A 362 -4.02 -35.13 12.02
CA SER A 362 -5.16 -35.59 12.79
C SER A 362 -6.29 -36.15 11.91
N GLY A 363 -6.50 -35.57 10.70
CA GLY A 363 -7.45 -36.09 9.71
C GLY A 363 -7.05 -37.49 9.20
N LYS A 364 -5.75 -37.71 8.91
CA LYS A 364 -5.23 -39.03 8.50
C LYS A 364 -5.30 -40.06 9.62
N GLN A 365 -5.05 -39.68 10.88
CA GLN A 365 -5.19 -40.60 12.02
C GLN A 365 -6.65 -40.99 12.27
N SER A 366 -7.61 -40.06 12.07
CA SER A 366 -9.05 -40.36 12.19
C SER A 366 -9.53 -41.29 11.09
N GLU A 367 -9.05 -41.16 9.84
CA GLU A 367 -9.35 -42.09 8.76
C GLU A 367 -8.75 -43.49 9.00
N THR A 368 -7.56 -43.58 9.55
CA THR A 368 -6.92 -44.85 9.87
C THR A 368 -7.63 -45.58 11.00
N VAL A 369 -8.17 -44.86 12.00
CA VAL A 369 -8.95 -45.42 13.09
C VAL A 369 -10.31 -45.94 12.61
N LEU A 370 -10.94 -45.26 11.64
CA LEU A 370 -12.22 -45.68 11.04
C LEU A 370 -12.08 -46.90 10.11
N GLN A 371 -10.89 -47.11 9.53
CA GLN A 371 -10.61 -48.28 8.68
C GLN A 371 -10.25 -49.55 9.48
N HIS A 372 -9.98 -49.47 10.80
CA HIS A 372 -9.65 -50.61 11.65
C HIS A 372 -10.79 -51.01 12.60
N SER A 373 -11.99 -50.43 12.43
CA SER A 373 -13.20 -50.89 13.10
C SER A 373 -14.02 -51.75 12.15
N ASP A 374 -13.51 -52.91 11.74
CA ASP A 374 -14.33 -53.96 11.19
C ASP A 374 -15.25 -54.55 12.25
N PRO A 375 -16.54 -54.73 11.97
CA PRO A 375 -17.45 -55.38 12.92
C PRO A 375 -17.08 -56.87 13.03
N ILE A 376 -16.75 -57.28 14.22
CA ILE A 376 -16.83 -58.70 14.58
C ILE A 376 -18.29 -59.07 14.63
N VAL A 377 -18.80 -59.81 13.63
CA VAL A 377 -19.66 -61.02 13.64
C VAL A 377 -20.00 -61.38 12.23
#